data_099e2b3ab918369bdf4717b001174cd8
#
_entry.id   099e2b3ab918369bdf4717b001174cd8
#
_cell.length_a   1.000
_cell.length_b   1.000
_cell.length_c   1.000
_cell.angle_alpha   90.00
_cell.angle_beta   90.00
_cell.angle_gamma   90.00
#
_symmetry.space_group_name_H-M   'P 1'
#
loop_
_entity.id
_entity.type
_entity.pdbx_description
1 polymer ?
#
loop_
_entity_poly.entity_id
_entity_poly.type
_entity_poly.pdbx_seq_one_letter_code
_entity_poly.pdbx_strand_id
1 'polypeptide(L)'
;MSLLQAILMGIIQGLTEFLPVSSSGHLAIFKILFGVDTDTGLLFDVLLHIGTLAAVCVVYYKDVLKMIVEGIGIIRDCFINFVRFVGNKTGKTDEPYLRIVNSSYRKLVVLIIVSTIPTGIIGVVGKDVVEMASEILLIPGICLILTAVLLFIADHAKDGNKLPKSVTYTNAFGVGIAQGIATLPGLSRSGTTITACLLSGFNRNFAVKYSFLMSIPAILGALVLELKDCTAIALSGAEIASYVVGMIVAAVVGYICIKTMLIVVRRKKFTGFAIYCLIVGVISIGGYIYMA
;
A
#
# COMPACT_ATOMS: atom_id res chain seq x y z
N MET A 1 1.26 16.94 -20.26
CA MET A 1 -0.01 16.20 -19.98
C MET A 1 -1.20 17.17 -19.91
N SER A 2 -2.37 16.80 -20.48
CA SER A 2 -3.56 17.65 -20.43
C SER A 2 -4.25 17.58 -19.04
N LEU A 3 -5.00 18.65 -18.68
CA LEU A 3 -5.79 18.67 -17.43
C LEU A 3 -6.80 17.52 -17.36
N LEU A 4 -7.43 17.17 -18.49
CA LEU A 4 -8.38 16.05 -18.54
C LEU A 4 -7.70 14.71 -18.24
N GLN A 5 -6.53 14.47 -18.80
CA GLN A 5 -5.73 13.26 -18.51
C GLN A 5 -5.35 13.22 -17.04
N ALA A 6 -4.93 14.33 -16.44
CA ALA A 6 -4.58 14.41 -15.02
C ALA A 6 -5.78 14.08 -14.11
N ILE A 7 -6.97 14.60 -14.43
CA ILE A 7 -8.21 14.32 -13.70
C ILE A 7 -8.58 12.83 -13.83
N LEU A 8 -8.56 12.28 -15.05
CA LEU A 8 -8.89 10.86 -15.28
C LEU A 8 -7.93 9.93 -14.54
N MET A 9 -6.62 10.18 -14.62
CA MET A 9 -5.63 9.41 -13.87
C MET A 9 -5.81 9.56 -12.37
N GLY A 10 -6.14 10.77 -11.87
CA GLY A 10 -6.47 10.99 -10.46
C GLY A 10 -7.69 10.18 -10.00
N ILE A 11 -8.74 10.10 -10.83
CA ILE A 11 -9.92 9.27 -10.57
C ILE A 11 -9.53 7.79 -10.54
N ILE A 12 -8.80 7.32 -11.56
CA ILE A 12 -8.34 5.92 -11.65
C ILE A 12 -7.53 5.57 -10.41
N GLN A 13 -6.52 6.37 -10.07
CA GLN A 13 -5.68 6.14 -8.90
C GLN A 13 -6.51 6.10 -7.62
N GLY A 14 -7.36 7.10 -7.38
CA GLY A 14 -8.18 7.18 -6.17
C GLY A 14 -9.16 6.01 -6.02
N LEU A 15 -9.76 5.56 -7.14
CA LEU A 15 -10.66 4.39 -7.16
C LEU A 15 -9.90 3.10 -6.89
N THR A 16 -8.79 2.87 -7.58
CA THR A 16 -8.16 1.56 -7.67
C THR A 16 -7.09 1.31 -6.61
N GLU A 17 -6.60 2.36 -5.93
CA GLU A 17 -5.61 2.23 -4.87
C GLU A 17 -6.14 1.50 -3.63
N PHE A 18 -7.38 1.79 -3.23
CA PHE A 18 -7.99 1.24 -2.03
C PHE A 18 -8.99 0.12 -2.31
N LEU A 19 -9.65 0.17 -3.44
CA LEU A 19 -10.40 -0.98 -3.93
C LEU A 19 -9.40 -2.08 -4.33
N PRO A 20 -9.74 -3.34 -4.12
CA PRO A 20 -8.77 -4.42 -4.32
C PRO A 20 -8.69 -4.83 -5.80
N VAL A 21 -8.38 -3.85 -6.68
CA VAL A 21 -8.39 -4.04 -8.16
C VAL A 21 -7.09 -3.65 -8.86
N SER A 22 -6.06 -3.23 -8.12
CA SER A 22 -4.73 -2.82 -8.60
C SER A 22 -4.68 -1.48 -9.35
N SER A 23 -4.22 -0.43 -8.68
CA SER A 23 -4.00 0.90 -9.28
C SER A 23 -2.90 0.87 -10.35
N SER A 24 -1.75 0.25 -10.04
CA SER A 24 -0.63 0.15 -10.97
C SER A 24 -0.99 -0.56 -12.29
N GLY A 25 -1.79 -1.64 -12.22
CA GLY A 25 -2.27 -2.32 -13.41
C GLY A 25 -3.19 -1.45 -14.28
N HIS A 26 -4.13 -0.72 -13.64
CA HIS A 26 -5.04 0.17 -14.36
C HIS A 26 -4.33 1.39 -14.96
N LEU A 27 -3.38 1.98 -14.22
CA LEU A 27 -2.59 3.10 -14.74
C LEU A 27 -1.71 2.66 -15.92
N ALA A 28 -1.07 1.48 -15.84
CA ALA A 28 -0.29 0.92 -16.94
C ALA A 28 -1.15 0.70 -18.19
N ILE A 29 -2.31 0.04 -18.04
CA ILE A 29 -3.27 -0.17 -19.14
C ILE A 29 -3.72 1.18 -19.73
N PHE A 30 -4.07 2.16 -18.88
CA PHE A 30 -4.51 3.47 -19.33
C PHE A 30 -3.41 4.21 -20.10
N LYS A 31 -2.18 4.22 -19.60
CA LYS A 31 -1.03 4.85 -20.26
C LYS A 31 -0.78 4.27 -21.65
N ILE A 32 -0.79 2.93 -21.78
CA ILE A 32 -0.55 2.25 -23.05
C ILE A 32 -1.70 2.52 -24.05
N LEU A 33 -2.96 2.40 -23.61
CA LEU A 33 -4.11 2.57 -24.51
C LEU A 33 -4.31 4.01 -24.99
N PHE A 34 -3.98 5.00 -24.17
CA PHE A 34 -4.18 6.43 -24.49
C PHE A 34 -2.90 7.16 -24.89
N GLY A 35 -1.78 6.45 -25.02
CA GLY A 35 -0.50 7.02 -25.43
C GLY A 35 -0.05 8.16 -24.53
N VAL A 36 -0.26 8.01 -23.20
CA VAL A 36 0.15 9.04 -22.25
C VAL A 36 1.66 8.96 -22.09
N ASP A 37 2.34 10.05 -22.51
CA ASP A 37 3.80 10.14 -22.50
C ASP A 37 4.37 9.98 -21.09
N THR A 38 5.31 9.06 -20.95
CA THR A 38 5.83 8.61 -19.64
C THR A 38 7.02 9.41 -19.15
N ASP A 39 7.63 10.28 -19.96
CA ASP A 39 8.84 11.03 -19.59
C ASP A 39 8.61 12.00 -18.40
N THR A 40 7.38 12.49 -18.23
CA THR A 40 6.93 13.22 -17.03
C THR A 40 6.10 12.35 -16.07
N GLY A 41 5.84 11.10 -16.47
CA GLY A 41 4.90 10.20 -15.79
C GLY A 41 5.31 9.77 -14.39
N LEU A 42 6.61 9.60 -14.14
CA LEU A 42 7.11 9.18 -12.82
C LEU A 42 6.76 10.22 -11.74
N LEU A 43 7.02 11.50 -11.98
CA LEU A 43 6.69 12.56 -11.01
C LEU A 43 5.18 12.65 -10.76
N PHE A 44 4.38 12.49 -11.82
CA PHE A 44 2.94 12.53 -11.69
C PHE A 44 2.38 11.33 -10.91
N ASP A 45 2.89 10.13 -11.17
CA ASP A 45 2.54 8.93 -10.41
C ASP A 45 2.86 9.09 -8.91
N VAL A 46 4.03 9.67 -8.58
CA VAL A 46 4.41 10.06 -7.22
C VAL A 46 3.35 10.97 -6.58
N LEU A 47 2.93 12.02 -7.29
CA LEU A 47 1.93 12.96 -6.78
C LEU A 47 0.56 12.30 -6.57
N LEU A 48 0.15 11.39 -7.47
CA LEU A 48 -1.07 10.61 -7.30
C LEU A 48 -1.01 9.74 -6.02
N HIS A 49 0.13 9.09 -5.76
CA HIS A 49 0.34 8.32 -4.54
C HIS A 49 0.36 9.20 -3.28
N ILE A 50 0.92 10.41 -3.35
CA ILE A 50 0.85 11.40 -2.25
C ILE A 50 -0.62 11.76 -1.97
N GLY A 51 -1.42 11.99 -3.01
CA GLY A 51 -2.86 12.27 -2.87
C GLY A 51 -3.60 11.15 -2.14
N THR A 52 -3.40 9.90 -2.57
CA THR A 52 -4.02 8.74 -1.92
C THR A 52 -3.48 8.49 -0.52
N LEU A 53 -2.18 8.71 -0.26
CA LEU A 53 -1.59 8.64 1.07
C LEU A 53 -2.23 9.66 2.03
N ALA A 54 -2.46 10.90 1.56
CA ALA A 54 -3.17 11.91 2.33
C ALA A 54 -4.60 11.45 2.70
N ALA A 55 -5.31 10.78 1.78
CA ALA A 55 -6.62 10.20 2.06
C ALA A 55 -6.58 9.17 3.21
N VAL A 56 -5.58 8.26 3.23
CA VAL A 56 -5.39 7.31 4.35
C VAL A 56 -5.14 8.05 5.66
N CYS A 57 -4.24 9.04 5.64
CA CYS A 57 -3.92 9.82 6.82
C CYS A 57 -5.14 10.57 7.37
N VAL A 58 -6.01 11.10 6.51
CA VAL A 58 -7.25 11.79 6.90
C VAL A 58 -8.27 10.81 7.48
N VAL A 59 -8.50 9.65 6.84
CA VAL A 59 -9.49 8.67 7.32
C VAL A 59 -9.06 8.07 8.66
N TYR A 60 -7.78 7.77 8.82
CA TYR A 60 -7.22 7.14 10.02
C TYR A 60 -6.42 8.11 10.90
N TYR A 61 -6.71 9.42 10.85
CA TYR A 61 -5.88 10.43 11.51
C TYR A 61 -5.64 10.16 13.00
N LYS A 62 -6.67 9.70 13.75
CA LYS A 62 -6.54 9.35 15.17
C LYS A 62 -5.56 8.18 15.39
N ASP A 63 -5.62 7.19 14.49
CA ASP A 63 -4.72 6.03 14.58
C ASP A 63 -3.29 6.43 14.21
N VAL A 64 -3.12 7.21 13.13
CA VAL A 64 -1.82 7.71 12.67
C VAL A 64 -1.16 8.57 13.75
N LEU A 65 -1.86 9.55 14.33
CA LEU A 65 -1.33 10.37 15.42
C LEU A 65 -0.94 9.51 16.62
N LYS A 66 -1.77 8.55 17.00
CA LYS A 66 -1.48 7.68 18.13
C LYS A 66 -0.30 6.75 17.85
N MET A 67 -0.16 6.26 16.60
CA MET A 67 1.01 5.48 16.19
C MET A 67 2.31 6.31 16.23
N ILE A 68 2.26 7.58 15.83
CA ILE A 68 3.41 8.48 15.91
C ILE A 68 3.82 8.69 17.38
N VAL A 69 2.87 9.03 18.26
CA VAL A 69 3.13 9.24 19.70
C VAL A 69 3.70 7.98 20.35
N GLU A 70 3.09 6.81 20.06
CA GLU A 70 3.56 5.53 20.62
C GLU A 70 4.89 5.09 19.99
N GLY A 71 5.14 5.42 18.72
CA GLY A 71 6.44 5.20 18.06
C GLY A 71 7.55 6.02 18.71
N ILE A 72 7.31 7.31 18.98
CA ILE A 72 8.24 8.16 19.75
C ILE A 72 8.48 7.58 21.15
N GLY A 73 7.39 7.11 21.80
CA GLY A 73 7.48 6.43 23.09
C GLY A 73 8.34 5.16 23.06
N ILE A 74 8.25 4.35 22.00
CA ILE A 74 9.12 3.17 21.79
C ILE A 74 10.59 3.60 21.70
N ILE A 75 10.89 4.60 20.86
CA ILE A 75 12.27 5.11 20.68
C ILE A 75 12.83 5.62 22.02
N ARG A 76 12.04 6.41 22.76
CA ARG A 76 12.43 6.91 24.09
C ARG A 76 12.74 5.78 25.05
N ASP A 77 11.85 4.77 25.15
CA ASP A 77 12.00 3.67 26.09
C ASP A 77 13.17 2.73 25.69
N CYS A 78 13.42 2.56 24.40
CA CYS A 78 14.64 1.89 23.91
C CYS A 78 15.90 2.63 24.32
N PHE A 79 15.92 3.98 24.19
CA PHE A 79 17.06 4.80 24.61
C PHE A 79 17.28 4.71 26.12
N ILE A 80 16.22 4.81 26.94
CA ILE A 80 16.32 4.67 28.41
C ILE A 80 16.87 3.28 28.76
N ASN A 81 16.37 2.22 28.13
CA ASN A 81 16.86 0.86 28.36
C ASN A 81 18.33 0.71 27.94
N PHE A 82 18.75 1.37 26.88
CA PHE A 82 20.17 1.39 26.48
C PHE A 82 21.05 2.06 27.54
N VAL A 83 20.63 3.22 28.07
CA VAL A 83 21.35 3.92 29.16
C VAL A 83 21.40 3.05 30.43
N ARG A 84 20.29 2.42 30.81
CA ARG A 84 20.23 1.46 31.92
C ARG A 84 21.14 0.26 31.69
N PHE A 85 21.16 -0.29 30.48
CA PHE A 85 22.07 -1.40 30.15
C PHE A 85 23.54 -1.02 30.37
N VAL A 86 23.96 0.16 29.91
CA VAL A 86 25.33 0.68 30.13
C VAL A 86 25.61 0.92 31.60
N GLY A 87 24.66 1.55 32.34
CA GLY A 87 24.79 1.83 33.77
C GLY A 87 24.90 0.54 34.60
N ASN A 88 24.01 -0.42 34.37
CA ASN A 88 24.01 -1.70 35.06
C ASN A 88 25.28 -2.52 34.76
N LYS A 89 25.73 -2.52 33.49
CA LYS A 89 26.94 -3.23 33.09
C LYS A 89 28.23 -2.60 33.71
N THR A 90 28.24 -1.29 33.96
CA THR A 90 29.38 -0.58 34.59
C THR A 90 29.30 -0.57 36.12
N GLY A 91 28.32 -1.23 36.73
CA GLY A 91 28.11 -1.30 38.18
C GLY A 91 27.68 0.02 38.81
N LYS A 92 27.26 1.03 38.01
CA LYS A 92 26.83 2.35 38.50
C LYS A 92 25.37 2.38 38.92
N THR A 93 24.54 1.51 38.37
CA THR A 93 23.07 1.40 38.60
C THR A 93 22.64 -0.06 38.60
N ASP A 94 21.48 -0.35 39.19
CA ASP A 94 20.79 -1.64 39.07
C ASP A 94 19.31 -1.38 38.84
N GLU A 95 19.01 -0.72 37.68
CA GLU A 95 17.66 -0.35 37.33
C GLU A 95 16.98 -1.37 36.42
N PRO A 96 15.68 -1.74 36.69
CA PRO A 96 14.92 -2.66 35.86
C PRO A 96 14.62 -2.06 34.50
N TYR A 97 14.67 -2.88 33.43
CA TYR A 97 14.36 -2.45 32.08
C TYR A 97 12.86 -2.15 31.91
N LEU A 98 12.57 -1.11 31.14
CA LEU A 98 11.22 -0.75 30.74
C LEU A 98 10.67 -1.76 29.73
N ARG A 99 9.42 -2.15 29.91
CA ARG A 99 8.71 -2.97 28.92
C ARG A 99 8.30 -2.14 27.72
N ILE A 100 9.01 -2.26 26.61
CA ILE A 100 8.81 -1.46 25.39
C ILE A 100 7.41 -1.64 24.81
N VAL A 101 6.96 -2.90 24.61
CA VAL A 101 5.64 -3.20 24.03
C VAL A 101 4.65 -3.46 25.18
N ASN A 102 4.06 -2.40 25.70
CA ASN A 102 3.14 -2.41 26.84
C ASN A 102 1.67 -2.09 26.46
N SER A 103 1.39 -1.63 25.25
CA SER A 103 0.06 -1.29 24.76
C SER A 103 -0.28 -1.96 23.43
N SER A 104 -1.59 -2.04 23.08
CA SER A 104 -2.04 -2.55 21.78
C SER A 104 -1.53 -1.70 20.61
N TYR A 105 -1.37 -0.38 20.81
CA TYR A 105 -0.86 0.51 19.78
C TYR A 105 0.65 0.38 19.58
N ARG A 106 1.43 0.23 20.66
CA ARG A 106 2.86 -0.12 20.55
C ARG A 106 3.05 -1.45 19.81
N LYS A 107 2.22 -2.45 20.14
CA LYS A 107 2.23 -3.71 19.39
C LYS A 107 1.91 -3.50 17.91
N LEU A 108 0.91 -2.67 17.58
CA LEU A 108 0.54 -2.34 16.20
C LEU A 108 1.70 -1.66 15.45
N VAL A 109 2.37 -0.69 16.07
CA VAL A 109 3.55 0.00 15.49
C VAL A 109 4.65 -1.01 15.17
N VAL A 110 4.98 -1.89 16.12
CA VAL A 110 6.03 -2.91 15.90
C VAL A 110 5.61 -3.92 14.81
N LEU A 111 4.34 -4.33 14.76
CA LEU A 111 3.83 -5.21 13.70
C LEU A 111 3.97 -4.56 12.32
N ILE A 112 3.65 -3.26 12.19
CA ILE A 112 3.81 -2.52 10.92
C ILE A 112 5.28 -2.43 10.53
N ILE A 113 6.18 -2.14 11.47
CA ILE A 113 7.63 -2.14 11.21
C ILE A 113 8.10 -3.51 10.71
N VAL A 114 7.69 -4.58 11.39
CA VAL A 114 8.03 -5.97 11.01
C VAL A 114 7.51 -6.31 9.61
N SER A 115 6.32 -5.84 9.23
CA SER A 115 5.78 -6.02 7.88
C SER A 115 6.52 -5.18 6.84
N THR A 116 6.97 -3.97 7.21
CA THR A 116 7.64 -3.05 6.27
C THR A 116 9.03 -3.57 5.85
N ILE A 117 9.72 -4.29 6.73
CA ILE A 117 11.05 -4.84 6.43
C ILE A 117 11.05 -5.74 5.18
N PRO A 118 10.31 -6.86 5.13
CA PRO A 118 10.30 -7.72 3.94
C PRO A 118 9.70 -7.00 2.73
N THR A 119 8.71 -6.13 2.91
CA THR A 119 8.16 -5.30 1.83
C THR A 119 9.25 -4.43 1.19
N GLY A 120 10.03 -3.73 2.01
CA GLY A 120 11.10 -2.86 1.53
C GLY A 120 12.22 -3.65 0.83
N ILE A 121 12.63 -4.78 1.38
CA ILE A 121 13.65 -5.65 0.76
C ILE A 121 13.17 -6.12 -0.62
N ILE A 122 11.96 -6.68 -0.71
CA ILE A 122 11.42 -7.19 -1.97
C ILE A 122 11.21 -6.05 -2.97
N GLY A 123 10.71 -4.88 -2.52
CA GLY A 123 10.50 -3.72 -3.39
C GLY A 123 11.79 -3.15 -3.96
N VAL A 124 12.86 -3.07 -3.16
CA VAL A 124 14.17 -2.60 -3.65
C VAL A 124 14.84 -3.61 -4.59
N VAL A 125 14.86 -4.89 -4.20
CA VAL A 125 15.49 -5.95 -5.02
C VAL A 125 14.70 -6.21 -6.30
N GLY A 126 13.37 -6.08 -6.25
CA GLY A 126 12.47 -6.33 -7.38
C GLY A 126 12.21 -5.12 -8.28
N LYS A 127 12.83 -3.95 -8.04
CA LYS A 127 12.54 -2.71 -8.75
C LYS A 127 12.60 -2.87 -10.28
N ASP A 128 13.70 -3.37 -10.80
CA ASP A 128 13.91 -3.54 -12.25
C ASP A 128 12.88 -4.49 -12.88
N VAL A 129 12.49 -5.55 -12.13
CA VAL A 129 11.45 -6.50 -12.57
C VAL A 129 10.09 -5.82 -12.64
N VAL A 130 9.77 -4.95 -11.68
CA VAL A 130 8.51 -4.18 -11.63
C VAL A 130 8.44 -3.19 -12.79
N GLU A 131 9.54 -2.48 -13.09
CA GLU A 131 9.64 -1.55 -14.21
C GLU A 131 9.44 -2.27 -15.54
N MET A 132 10.18 -3.35 -15.82
CA MET A 132 10.00 -4.16 -17.02
C MET A 132 8.58 -4.74 -17.14
N ALA A 133 7.99 -5.15 -16.02
CA ALA A 133 6.64 -5.73 -15.98
C ALA A 133 5.55 -4.69 -16.30
N SER A 134 5.78 -3.42 -16.02
CA SER A 134 4.81 -2.33 -16.29
C SER A 134 4.72 -1.93 -17.75
N GLU A 135 5.74 -2.26 -18.56
CA GLU A 135 5.79 -1.93 -19.99
C GLU A 135 5.04 -2.93 -20.88
N ILE A 136 4.72 -4.10 -20.35
CA ILE A 136 4.15 -5.23 -21.12
C ILE A 136 2.75 -5.55 -20.60
N LEU A 137 1.69 -5.32 -21.39
CA LEU A 137 0.28 -5.58 -21.03
C LEU A 137 -0.01 -6.99 -20.52
N LEU A 138 0.79 -7.99 -20.93
CA LEU A 138 0.62 -9.38 -20.52
C LEU A 138 0.75 -9.56 -19.00
N ILE A 139 1.75 -8.91 -18.40
CA ILE A 139 2.08 -9.13 -16.98
C ILE A 139 1.01 -8.51 -16.05
N PRO A 140 0.59 -7.24 -16.22
CA PRO A 140 -0.56 -6.72 -15.50
C PRO A 140 -1.83 -7.54 -15.69
N GLY A 141 -2.07 -8.08 -16.89
CA GLY A 141 -3.21 -8.95 -17.17
C GLY A 141 -3.19 -10.23 -16.33
N ILE A 142 -2.07 -10.95 -16.30
CA ILE A 142 -1.88 -12.16 -15.48
C ILE A 142 -2.02 -11.80 -13.98
N CYS A 143 -1.40 -10.73 -13.54
CA CYS A 143 -1.46 -10.27 -12.14
C CYS A 143 -2.87 -9.87 -11.71
N LEU A 144 -3.69 -9.30 -12.61
CA LEU A 144 -5.11 -9.04 -12.36
C LEU A 144 -5.91 -10.34 -12.17
N ILE A 145 -5.63 -11.37 -12.96
CA ILE A 145 -6.25 -12.70 -12.78
C ILE A 145 -5.84 -13.30 -11.42
N LEU A 146 -4.57 -13.20 -11.04
CA LEU A 146 -4.11 -13.62 -9.71
C LEU A 146 -4.81 -12.83 -8.60
N THR A 147 -5.00 -11.53 -8.78
CA THR A 147 -5.80 -10.69 -7.87
C THR A 147 -7.23 -11.22 -7.75
N ALA A 148 -7.88 -11.59 -8.85
CA ALA A 148 -9.21 -12.18 -8.84
C ALA A 148 -9.27 -13.47 -8.01
N VAL A 149 -8.30 -14.35 -8.15
CA VAL A 149 -8.18 -15.59 -7.35
C VAL A 149 -8.01 -15.27 -5.86
N LEU A 150 -7.12 -14.33 -5.51
CA LEU A 150 -6.90 -13.92 -4.11
C LEU A 150 -8.17 -13.34 -3.48
N LEU A 151 -8.92 -12.53 -4.21
CA LEU A 151 -10.17 -11.95 -3.73
C LEU A 151 -11.27 -13.00 -3.54
N PHE A 152 -11.33 -13.98 -4.43
CA PHE A 152 -12.24 -15.12 -4.27
C PHE A 152 -11.89 -15.92 -3.00
N ILE A 153 -10.60 -16.18 -2.75
CA ILE A 153 -10.12 -16.82 -1.52
C ILE A 153 -10.49 -15.96 -0.30
N ALA A 154 -10.32 -14.63 -0.36
CA ALA A 154 -10.67 -13.72 0.74
C ALA A 154 -12.16 -13.76 1.13
N ASP A 155 -13.05 -13.91 0.13
CA ASP A 155 -14.49 -14.03 0.38
C ASP A 155 -14.85 -15.31 1.14
N HIS A 156 -14.17 -16.42 0.83
CA HIS A 156 -14.38 -17.73 1.43
C HIS A 156 -13.53 -17.96 2.70
N ALA A 157 -12.65 -17.03 3.05
CA ALA A 157 -11.84 -17.12 4.25
C ALA A 157 -12.73 -17.13 5.51
N LYS A 158 -12.40 -18.02 6.46
CA LYS A 158 -13.05 -18.07 7.77
C LYS A 158 -12.86 -16.75 8.52
N ASP A 159 -13.86 -16.38 9.29
CA ASP A 159 -13.76 -15.19 10.14
C ASP A 159 -12.73 -15.40 11.25
N GLY A 160 -11.70 -14.57 11.24
CA GLY A 160 -10.70 -14.55 12.30
C GLY A 160 -11.07 -13.56 13.41
N ASN A 161 -10.44 -13.71 14.55
CA ASN A 161 -10.66 -12.87 15.74
C ASN A 161 -9.38 -12.16 16.23
N LYS A 162 -8.24 -12.35 15.55
CA LYS A 162 -6.98 -11.74 15.96
C LYS A 162 -7.04 -10.23 15.84
N LEU A 163 -6.69 -9.56 16.93
CA LEU A 163 -6.49 -8.12 17.08
C LEU A 163 -5.00 -7.85 17.38
N PRO A 164 -4.50 -6.61 17.42
CA PRO A 164 -3.06 -6.33 17.54
C PRO A 164 -2.34 -7.14 18.62
N LYS A 165 -2.96 -7.34 19.78
CA LYS A 165 -2.34 -8.09 20.89
C LYS A 165 -2.09 -9.58 20.57
N SER A 166 -2.97 -10.21 19.81
CA SER A 166 -2.94 -11.64 19.48
C SER A 166 -2.26 -11.97 18.16
N VAL A 167 -1.91 -10.96 17.37
CA VAL A 167 -1.14 -11.14 16.13
C VAL A 167 0.32 -11.41 16.46
N THR A 168 0.88 -12.48 15.87
CA THR A 168 2.30 -12.81 15.99
C THR A 168 3.15 -11.98 15.04
N TYR A 169 4.43 -11.83 15.36
CA TYR A 169 5.38 -11.16 14.46
C TYR A 169 5.58 -11.95 13.16
N THR A 170 5.47 -13.28 13.20
CA THR A 170 5.51 -14.13 12.00
C THR A 170 4.33 -13.85 11.07
N ASN A 171 3.10 -13.65 11.61
CA ASN A 171 1.96 -13.23 10.80
C ASN A 171 2.24 -11.89 10.11
N ALA A 172 2.76 -10.89 10.85
CA ALA A 172 3.09 -9.58 10.30
C ALA A 172 4.17 -9.67 9.22
N PHE A 173 5.22 -10.46 9.44
CA PHE A 173 6.29 -10.70 8.46
C PHE A 173 5.75 -11.34 7.19
N GLY A 174 4.89 -12.37 7.31
CA GLY A 174 4.24 -13.00 6.15
C GLY A 174 3.33 -12.04 5.36
N VAL A 175 2.57 -11.18 6.04
CA VAL A 175 1.78 -10.12 5.38
C VAL A 175 2.70 -9.11 4.68
N GLY A 176 3.87 -8.81 5.25
CA GLY A 176 4.87 -7.95 4.64
C GLY A 176 5.49 -8.55 3.37
N ILE A 177 5.75 -9.88 3.35
CA ILE A 177 6.16 -10.59 2.12
C ILE A 177 5.07 -10.46 1.06
N ALA A 178 3.81 -10.71 1.44
CA ALA A 178 2.67 -10.58 0.53
C ALA A 178 2.55 -9.16 -0.05
N GLN A 179 2.80 -8.12 0.75
CA GLN A 179 2.85 -6.73 0.27
C GLN A 179 4.02 -6.50 -0.69
N GLY A 180 5.21 -7.05 -0.40
CA GLY A 180 6.38 -6.95 -1.29
C GLY A 180 6.12 -7.59 -2.65
N ILE A 181 5.51 -8.77 -2.70
CA ILE A 181 5.13 -9.42 -3.97
C ILE A 181 4.08 -8.59 -4.72
N ALA A 182 3.18 -7.93 -3.99
CA ALA A 182 2.13 -7.08 -4.56
C ALA A 182 2.63 -5.72 -5.09
N THR A 183 3.93 -5.48 -5.20
CA THR A 183 4.51 -4.39 -5.99
C THR A 183 4.43 -4.67 -7.49
N LEU A 184 4.26 -5.93 -7.90
CA LEU A 184 4.06 -6.29 -9.32
C LEU A 184 2.81 -5.60 -9.88
N PRO A 185 2.91 -4.96 -11.07
CA PRO A 185 1.79 -4.26 -11.69
C PRO A 185 0.66 -5.24 -12.01
N GLY A 186 -0.58 -4.85 -11.69
CA GLY A 186 -1.75 -5.73 -11.82
C GLY A 186 -2.06 -6.56 -10.56
N LEU A 187 -1.08 -6.81 -9.68
CA LEU A 187 -1.34 -7.45 -8.40
C LEU A 187 -1.79 -6.41 -7.37
N SER A 188 -3.06 -6.47 -6.98
CA SER A 188 -3.61 -5.51 -6.03
C SER A 188 -2.93 -5.61 -4.67
N ARG A 189 -2.21 -4.54 -4.24
CA ARG A 189 -1.59 -4.47 -2.92
C ARG A 189 -2.62 -4.62 -1.81
N SER A 190 -3.72 -3.85 -1.85
CA SER A 190 -4.79 -3.93 -0.85
C SER A 190 -5.48 -5.30 -0.86
N GLY A 191 -5.78 -5.86 -2.03
CA GLY A 191 -6.36 -7.20 -2.17
C GLY A 191 -5.47 -8.29 -1.58
N THR A 192 -4.19 -8.28 -1.93
CA THR A 192 -3.19 -9.27 -1.46
C THR A 192 -2.98 -9.19 0.05
N THR A 193 -2.76 -7.98 0.59
CA THR A 193 -2.51 -7.82 2.03
C THR A 193 -3.73 -8.11 2.88
N ILE A 194 -4.94 -7.72 2.46
CA ILE A 194 -6.17 -8.07 3.16
C ILE A 194 -6.37 -9.59 3.15
N THR A 195 -6.17 -10.25 1.99
CA THR A 195 -6.26 -11.71 1.88
C THR A 195 -5.27 -12.40 2.81
N ALA A 196 -4.00 -11.97 2.80
CA ALA A 196 -2.96 -12.50 3.69
C ALA A 196 -3.32 -12.33 5.18
N CYS A 197 -3.86 -11.17 5.58
CA CYS A 197 -4.35 -10.93 6.93
C CYS A 197 -5.50 -11.87 7.30
N LEU A 198 -6.50 -12.04 6.42
CA LEU A 198 -7.65 -12.93 6.66
C LEU A 198 -7.21 -14.39 6.81
N LEU A 199 -6.33 -14.88 5.93
CA LEU A 199 -5.75 -16.23 6.01
C LEU A 199 -4.91 -16.43 7.27
N SER A 200 -4.30 -15.35 7.79
CA SER A 200 -3.59 -15.35 9.08
C SER A 200 -4.51 -15.31 10.30
N GLY A 201 -5.83 -15.26 10.10
CA GLY A 201 -6.84 -15.26 11.16
C GLY A 201 -7.09 -13.88 11.80
N PHE A 202 -6.78 -12.78 11.11
CA PHE A 202 -7.11 -11.44 11.58
C PHE A 202 -8.62 -11.21 11.56
N ASN A 203 -9.12 -10.43 12.52
CA ASN A 203 -10.46 -9.89 12.43
C ASN A 203 -10.63 -9.08 11.14
N ARG A 204 -11.75 -9.23 10.42
CA ARG A 204 -11.96 -8.61 9.10
C ARG A 204 -11.78 -7.07 9.10
N ASN A 205 -12.37 -6.39 10.07
CA ASN A 205 -12.21 -4.94 10.17
C ASN A 205 -10.76 -4.54 10.45
N PHE A 206 -10.09 -5.33 11.30
CA PHE A 206 -8.68 -5.10 11.62
C PHE A 206 -7.78 -5.43 10.44
N ALA A 207 -8.07 -6.44 9.64
CA ALA A 207 -7.32 -6.78 8.42
C ALA A 207 -7.26 -5.60 7.45
N VAL A 208 -8.39 -4.94 7.17
CA VAL A 208 -8.45 -3.75 6.33
C VAL A 208 -7.69 -2.58 6.94
N LYS A 209 -7.93 -2.30 8.22
CA LYS A 209 -7.22 -1.25 8.95
C LYS A 209 -5.72 -1.47 8.93
N TYR A 210 -5.27 -2.70 9.17
CA TYR A 210 -3.86 -3.07 9.17
C TYR A 210 -3.25 -2.89 7.78
N SER A 211 -3.91 -3.40 6.72
CA SER A 211 -3.49 -3.24 5.33
C SER A 211 -3.29 -1.77 4.94
N PHE A 212 -4.22 -0.88 5.31
CA PHE A 212 -4.11 0.54 4.99
C PHE A 212 -3.06 1.27 5.83
N LEU A 213 -2.91 0.94 7.11
CA LEU A 213 -1.89 1.56 7.95
C LEU A 213 -0.48 1.10 7.57
N MET A 214 -0.29 -0.18 7.22
CA MET A 214 1.01 -0.68 6.78
C MET A 214 1.41 -0.18 5.37
N SER A 215 0.45 0.30 4.57
CA SER A 215 0.77 0.92 3.29
C SER A 215 1.45 2.29 3.45
N ILE A 216 1.24 2.99 4.56
CA ILE A 216 1.84 4.31 4.78
C ILE A 216 3.37 4.27 4.66
N PRO A 217 4.10 3.47 5.47
CA PRO A 217 5.56 3.41 5.33
C PRO A 217 6.00 2.80 3.99
N ALA A 218 5.23 1.89 3.39
CA ALA A 218 5.55 1.32 2.09
C ALA A 218 5.48 2.37 0.96
N ILE A 219 4.39 3.16 0.91
CA ILE A 219 4.24 4.25 -0.06
C ILE A 219 5.31 5.32 0.18
N LEU A 220 5.56 5.72 1.43
CA LEU A 220 6.62 6.70 1.72
C LEU A 220 8.01 6.19 1.29
N GLY A 221 8.29 4.90 1.47
CA GLY A 221 9.53 4.28 1.00
C GLY A 221 9.65 4.30 -0.53
N ALA A 222 8.60 3.94 -1.24
CA ALA A 222 8.54 4.01 -2.70
C ALA A 222 8.75 5.45 -3.20
N LEU A 223 8.04 6.42 -2.60
CA LEU A 223 8.20 7.85 -2.94
C LEU A 223 9.64 8.34 -2.80
N VAL A 224 10.35 7.92 -1.73
CA VAL A 224 11.76 8.30 -1.53
C VAL A 224 12.67 7.71 -2.62
N LEU A 225 12.37 6.49 -3.09
CA LEU A 225 13.12 5.85 -4.18
C LEU A 225 12.83 6.55 -5.52
N GLU A 226 11.56 6.77 -5.86
CA GLU A 226 11.13 7.41 -7.11
C GLU A 226 11.60 8.87 -7.20
N LEU A 227 11.58 9.64 -6.10
CA LEU A 227 12.08 11.01 -6.07
C LEU A 227 13.59 11.11 -6.34
N LYS A 228 14.38 10.08 -6.04
CA LYS A 228 15.81 10.06 -6.39
C LYS A 228 16.04 9.93 -7.89
N ASP A 229 15.12 9.27 -8.58
CA ASP A 229 15.19 9.03 -10.03
C ASP A 229 14.53 10.18 -10.82
N CYS A 230 13.76 11.06 -10.16
CA CYS A 230 13.23 12.27 -10.77
C CYS A 230 14.38 13.25 -11.08
N THR A 231 14.79 13.31 -12.34
CA THR A 231 15.63 14.40 -12.86
C THR A 231 14.84 15.72 -12.84
N ALA A 232 15.53 16.85 -12.67
CA ALA A 232 14.89 18.17 -12.63
C ALA A 232 14.23 18.47 -14.00
N ILE A 233 12.95 18.17 -14.13
CA ILE A 233 12.14 18.45 -15.33
C ILE A 233 11.59 19.85 -15.18
N ALA A 234 11.87 20.72 -16.14
CA ALA A 234 11.28 22.07 -16.20
C ALA A 234 9.80 21.95 -16.60
N LEU A 235 8.89 22.00 -15.61
CA LEU A 235 7.45 21.99 -15.85
C LEU A 235 6.94 23.41 -16.13
N SER A 236 6.03 23.53 -17.09
CA SER A 236 5.25 24.76 -17.29
C SER A 236 4.24 24.97 -16.13
N GLY A 237 3.84 26.22 -15.88
CA GLY A 237 2.83 26.51 -14.86
C GLY A 237 1.50 25.78 -15.07
N ALA A 238 1.10 25.53 -16.33
CA ALA A 238 -0.10 24.78 -16.67
C ALA A 238 0.03 23.28 -16.31
N GLU A 239 1.20 22.68 -16.48
CA GLU A 239 1.47 21.30 -16.11
C GLU A 239 1.47 21.13 -14.60
N ILE A 240 2.09 22.05 -13.85
CA ILE A 240 2.06 22.05 -12.39
C ILE A 240 0.61 22.10 -11.88
N ALA A 241 -0.22 22.99 -12.45
CA ALA A 241 -1.62 23.08 -12.09
C ALA A 241 -2.37 21.77 -12.38
N SER A 242 -2.15 21.15 -13.53
CA SER A 242 -2.77 19.86 -13.89
C SER A 242 -2.36 18.75 -12.93
N TYR A 243 -1.10 18.69 -12.52
CA TYR A 243 -0.57 17.70 -11.60
C TYR A 243 -1.17 17.85 -10.19
N VAL A 244 -1.26 19.08 -9.69
CA VAL A 244 -1.89 19.37 -8.40
C VAL A 244 -3.37 19.01 -8.42
N VAL A 245 -4.08 19.31 -9.51
CA VAL A 245 -5.49 18.93 -9.66
C VAL A 245 -5.65 17.40 -9.64
N GLY A 246 -4.82 16.67 -10.41
CA GLY A 246 -4.83 15.19 -10.41
C GLY A 246 -4.59 14.61 -9.01
N MET A 247 -3.61 15.14 -8.27
CA MET A 247 -3.31 14.76 -6.89
C MET A 247 -4.51 14.99 -5.95
N ILE A 248 -5.16 16.16 -6.04
CA ILE A 248 -6.35 16.47 -5.23
C ILE A 248 -7.51 15.53 -5.57
N VAL A 249 -7.74 15.27 -6.85
CA VAL A 249 -8.77 14.33 -7.30
C VAL A 249 -8.49 12.94 -6.75
N ALA A 250 -7.26 12.45 -6.82
CA ALA A 250 -6.86 11.16 -6.24
C ALA A 250 -7.11 11.10 -4.72
N ALA A 251 -6.84 12.20 -4.00
CA ALA A 251 -7.11 12.28 -2.56
C ALA A 251 -8.60 12.22 -2.24
N VAL A 252 -9.44 12.99 -2.94
CA VAL A 252 -10.89 13.05 -2.71
C VAL A 252 -11.55 11.72 -3.05
N VAL A 253 -11.25 11.16 -4.23
CA VAL A 253 -11.80 9.88 -4.67
C VAL A 253 -11.31 8.76 -3.75
N GLY A 254 -10.02 8.76 -3.39
CA GLY A 254 -9.44 7.80 -2.46
C GLY A 254 -10.11 7.82 -1.08
N TYR A 255 -10.42 9.00 -0.54
CA TYR A 255 -11.15 9.14 0.71
C TYR A 255 -12.53 8.45 0.67
N ILE A 256 -13.28 8.63 -0.42
CA ILE A 256 -14.58 7.98 -0.63
C ILE A 256 -14.40 6.46 -0.73
N CYS A 257 -13.38 6.01 -1.46
CA CYS A 257 -13.12 4.59 -1.68
C CYS A 257 -12.70 3.84 -0.40
N ILE A 258 -11.90 4.45 0.47
CA ILE A 258 -11.55 3.84 1.77
C ILE A 258 -12.83 3.58 2.60
N LYS A 259 -13.74 4.56 2.67
CA LYS A 259 -15.00 4.40 3.39
C LYS A 259 -15.89 3.30 2.78
N THR A 260 -15.97 3.24 1.47
CA THR A 260 -16.72 2.21 0.74
C THR A 260 -16.11 0.83 1.00
N MET A 261 -14.78 0.71 0.97
CA MET A 261 -14.09 -0.56 1.22
C MET A 261 -14.37 -1.13 2.61
N LEU A 262 -14.47 -0.28 3.63
CA LEU A 262 -14.84 -0.72 4.99
C LEU A 262 -16.24 -1.35 5.04
N ILE A 263 -17.17 -0.87 4.20
CA ILE A 263 -18.53 -1.44 4.10
C ILE A 263 -18.48 -2.78 3.34
N VAL A 264 -17.77 -2.83 2.24
CA VAL A 264 -17.63 -4.03 1.39
C VAL A 264 -17.06 -5.21 2.18
N VAL A 265 -15.98 -4.98 2.92
CA VAL A 265 -15.31 -6.02 3.72
C VAL A 265 -16.22 -6.59 4.80
N ARG A 266 -16.99 -5.72 5.47
CA ARG A 266 -17.99 -6.17 6.47
C ARG A 266 -19.06 -7.06 5.87
N ARG A 267 -19.44 -6.83 4.61
CA ARG A 267 -20.49 -7.57 3.90
C ARG A 267 -19.99 -8.82 3.19
N LYS A 268 -18.68 -9.15 3.26
CA LYS A 268 -18.06 -10.26 2.53
C LYS A 268 -18.39 -10.22 1.03
N LYS A 269 -18.13 -9.10 0.37
CA LYS A 269 -18.51 -8.87 -1.03
C LYS A 269 -17.28 -8.59 -1.91
N PHE A 270 -16.25 -9.44 -1.82
CA PHE A 270 -15.09 -9.34 -2.70
C PHE A 270 -15.32 -9.96 -4.09
N THR A 271 -16.29 -10.87 -4.23
CA THR A 271 -16.58 -11.59 -5.48
C THR A 271 -16.83 -10.65 -6.66
N GLY A 272 -17.51 -9.49 -6.44
CA GLY A 272 -17.71 -8.51 -7.50
C GLY A 272 -16.40 -7.92 -8.04
N PHE A 273 -15.46 -7.63 -7.15
CA PHE A 273 -14.11 -7.16 -7.54
C PHE A 273 -13.28 -8.28 -8.17
N ALA A 274 -13.44 -9.54 -7.72
CA ALA A 274 -12.79 -10.70 -8.33
C ALA A 274 -13.22 -10.87 -9.80
N ILE A 275 -14.52 -10.81 -10.06
CA ILE A 275 -15.07 -10.89 -11.43
C ILE A 275 -14.55 -9.72 -12.28
N TYR A 276 -14.55 -8.50 -11.74
CA TYR A 276 -14.02 -7.32 -12.41
C TYR A 276 -12.54 -7.51 -12.79
N CYS A 277 -11.68 -7.90 -11.83
CA CYS A 277 -10.26 -8.15 -12.10
C CYS A 277 -10.04 -9.25 -13.13
N LEU A 278 -10.86 -10.31 -13.12
CA LEU A 278 -10.80 -11.38 -14.10
C LEU A 278 -11.10 -10.85 -15.51
N ILE A 279 -12.19 -10.07 -15.67
CA ILE A 279 -12.57 -9.49 -16.97
C ILE A 279 -11.50 -8.56 -17.49
N VAL A 280 -11.01 -7.61 -16.66
CA VAL A 280 -9.98 -6.66 -17.07
C VAL A 280 -8.67 -7.38 -17.39
N GLY A 281 -8.31 -8.41 -16.61
CA GLY A 281 -7.12 -9.22 -16.87
C GLY A 281 -7.17 -9.95 -18.21
N VAL A 282 -8.32 -10.56 -18.53
CA VAL A 282 -8.55 -11.22 -19.83
C VAL A 282 -8.49 -10.21 -20.98
N ILE A 283 -9.12 -9.04 -20.83
CA ILE A 283 -9.06 -7.96 -21.83
C ILE A 283 -7.63 -7.48 -22.04
N SER A 284 -6.86 -7.31 -20.98
CA SER A 284 -5.45 -6.88 -21.05
C SER A 284 -4.59 -7.90 -21.82
N ILE A 285 -4.76 -9.19 -21.54
CA ILE A 285 -4.06 -10.28 -22.25
C ILE A 285 -4.50 -10.34 -23.73
N GLY A 286 -5.81 -10.21 -23.99
CA GLY A 286 -6.34 -10.15 -25.35
C GLY A 286 -5.79 -8.97 -26.15
N GLY A 287 -5.68 -7.79 -25.51
CA GLY A 287 -5.05 -6.61 -26.08
C GLY A 287 -3.58 -6.83 -26.42
N TYR A 288 -2.83 -7.46 -25.52
CA TYR A 288 -1.42 -7.83 -25.78
C TYR A 288 -1.29 -8.72 -27.01
N ILE A 289 -2.12 -9.78 -27.12
CA ILE A 289 -2.07 -10.72 -28.27
C ILE A 289 -2.44 -10.02 -29.57
N TYR A 290 -3.38 -9.05 -29.53
CA TYR A 290 -3.79 -8.30 -30.70
C TYR A 290 -2.74 -7.30 -31.19
N MET A 291 -1.93 -6.74 -30.27
CA MET A 291 -0.89 -5.74 -30.57
C MET A 291 0.47 -6.38 -30.89
N ALA A 292 0.69 -7.68 -30.57
CA ALA A 292 1.89 -8.46 -30.88
C ALA A 292 1.84 -8.99 -32.31
#